data_2ec308c00b44b7136cc0920f62f62bc4
#
_entry.id   2ec308c00b44b7136cc0920f62f62bc4
#
_cell.length_a   1.000
_cell.length_b   1.000
_cell.length_c   1.000
_cell.angle_alpha   90.00
_cell.angle_beta   90.00
_cell.angle_gamma   90.00
#
_symmetry.space_group_name_H-M   'P 1'
#
loop_
_entity.id
_entity.type
_entity.pdbx_description
1 polymer ?
#
loop_
_entity_poly.entity_id
_entity_poly.type
_entity_poly.pdbx_seq_one_letter_code
_entity_poly.pdbx_strand_id
1 'polypeptide(L)'
;MFYTDNKLQYPVRVDRPDPLFARALQQAIGGVEGEIRVAMQYFFQACGARGNPKFRDLLMNTAAEELGHIEMLATAVALNLEGAPLTLQEEGARDKMVEAVMGGLNLKNLLSSGLSAMPVDSDGVPFDMSHIYASGNIAADMTANIAAESTGRTLAVRLYNMTDDTGMKDMLSYLIARDTMHQNQWMAALEELGGVQGAFPIPNSFPQAEEQSEFSYAFLGFQADGSAPVDGRWSQGPSVDGKGQFTSQPTTAMGPRPDLGAARPGSGAQVEQM
;
A
#
# COMPACT_ATOMS: atom_id res chain seq x y z
N MET A 1 -1.84 24.68 1.58
CA MET A 1 -2.62 25.26 0.49
C MET A 1 -2.30 24.49 -0.78
N PHE A 2 -3.32 24.07 -1.51
CA PHE A 2 -3.17 23.31 -2.75
C PHE A 2 -3.49 24.22 -3.93
N TYR A 3 -2.74 24.08 -4.99
CA TYR A 3 -2.95 24.80 -6.24
C TYR A 3 -3.30 23.79 -7.33
N THR A 4 -4.17 24.16 -8.25
CA THR A 4 -4.52 23.36 -9.41
C THR A 4 -4.02 24.04 -10.68
N ASP A 5 -3.62 23.25 -11.66
CA ASP A 5 -3.33 23.68 -13.03
C ASP A 5 -4.28 22.93 -13.97
N ASN A 6 -4.44 23.39 -15.18
CA ASN A 6 -5.18 22.71 -16.25
C ASN A 6 -4.31 21.70 -17.02
N LYS A 7 -3.17 21.32 -16.46
CA LYS A 7 -2.22 20.36 -17.04
C LYS A 7 -1.97 19.21 -16.07
N LEU A 8 -1.83 18.03 -16.62
CA LEU A 8 -1.36 16.86 -15.86
C LEU A 8 0.15 16.98 -15.56
N GLN A 9 0.61 16.32 -14.51
CA GLN A 9 2.03 16.22 -14.16
C GLN A 9 2.86 15.59 -15.28
N TYR A 10 2.26 14.61 -15.99
CA TYR A 10 2.87 13.96 -17.14
C TYR A 10 1.79 13.66 -18.20
N PRO A 11 2.12 13.68 -19.49
CA PRO A 11 1.14 13.40 -20.55
C PRO A 11 0.53 12.01 -20.44
N VAL A 12 -0.79 11.93 -20.63
CA VAL A 12 -1.51 10.66 -20.66
C VAL A 12 -2.09 10.45 -22.05
N ARG A 13 -1.80 9.33 -22.65
CA ARG A 13 -2.22 8.96 -24.00
C ARG A 13 -2.59 7.49 -24.06
N VAL A 14 -3.64 7.17 -24.79
CA VAL A 14 -4.07 5.80 -25.09
C VAL A 14 -4.10 5.65 -26.62
N ASP A 15 -3.40 4.66 -27.14
CA ASP A 15 -3.37 4.38 -28.57
C ASP A 15 -4.67 3.69 -29.02
N ARG A 16 -5.20 2.79 -28.19
CA ARG A 16 -6.46 2.09 -28.40
C ARG A 16 -7.16 1.81 -27.08
N PRO A 17 -8.40 2.29 -26.88
CA PRO A 17 -9.19 2.03 -25.69
C PRO A 17 -9.30 0.54 -25.33
N ASP A 18 -9.07 0.22 -24.06
CA ASP A 18 -9.14 -1.13 -23.50
C ASP A 18 -9.87 -1.12 -22.14
N PRO A 19 -11.17 -1.48 -22.10
CA PRO A 19 -11.95 -1.49 -20.86
C PRO A 19 -11.43 -2.47 -19.80
N LEU A 20 -10.79 -3.58 -20.20
CA LEU A 20 -10.17 -4.50 -19.26
C LEU A 20 -8.96 -3.86 -18.58
N PHE A 21 -8.15 -3.14 -19.35
CA PHE A 21 -7.02 -2.42 -18.81
C PHE A 21 -7.45 -1.24 -17.93
N ALA A 22 -8.54 -0.53 -18.32
CA ALA A 22 -9.16 0.48 -17.45
C ALA A 22 -9.53 -0.07 -16.09
N ARG A 23 -10.12 -1.27 -16.05
CA ARG A 23 -10.43 -1.97 -14.80
C ARG A 23 -9.17 -2.31 -14.00
N ALA A 24 -8.10 -2.76 -14.66
CA ALA A 24 -6.83 -3.04 -13.99
C ALA A 24 -6.19 -1.78 -13.39
N LEU A 25 -6.26 -0.63 -14.10
CA LEU A 25 -5.77 0.66 -13.62
C LEU A 25 -6.49 1.15 -12.35
N GLN A 26 -7.75 0.77 -12.14
CA GLN A 26 -8.48 1.09 -10.91
C GLN A 26 -7.78 0.55 -9.66
N GLN A 27 -7.06 -0.59 -9.74
CA GLN A 27 -6.27 -1.10 -8.63
C GLN A 27 -5.22 -0.07 -8.16
N ALA A 28 -4.59 0.63 -9.11
CA ALA A 28 -3.61 1.67 -8.78
C ALA A 28 -4.24 2.96 -8.23
N ILE A 29 -5.55 3.14 -8.39
CA ILE A 29 -6.26 4.30 -7.79
C ILE A 29 -6.71 3.96 -6.38
N GLY A 30 -7.61 3.00 -6.24
CA GLY A 30 -8.34 2.73 -5.00
C GLY A 30 -8.00 1.41 -4.32
N GLY A 31 -7.06 0.64 -4.84
CA GLY A 31 -6.54 -0.56 -4.18
C GLY A 31 -5.70 -0.23 -2.95
N VAL A 32 -5.39 -1.26 -2.16
CA VAL A 32 -4.58 -1.12 -0.94
C VAL A 32 -3.14 -0.65 -1.23
N GLU A 33 -2.64 -0.85 -2.45
CA GLU A 33 -1.36 -0.38 -2.95
C GLU A 33 -1.47 0.92 -3.77
N GLY A 34 -2.70 1.45 -3.93
CA GLY A 34 -2.99 2.54 -4.86
C GLY A 34 -2.68 3.93 -4.32
N GLU A 35 -2.76 4.91 -5.23
CA GLU A 35 -2.34 6.29 -4.99
C GLU A 35 -3.22 7.02 -3.95
N ILE A 36 -4.50 6.65 -3.81
CA ILE A 36 -5.35 7.22 -2.75
C ILE A 36 -4.78 6.89 -1.37
N ARG A 37 -4.27 5.67 -1.17
CA ARG A 37 -3.65 5.29 0.09
C ARG A 37 -2.46 6.18 0.41
N VAL A 38 -1.50 6.30 -0.50
CA VAL A 38 -0.25 7.03 -0.23
C VAL A 38 -0.50 8.53 -0.12
N ALA A 39 -1.35 9.12 -0.96
CA ALA A 39 -1.77 10.51 -0.85
C ALA A 39 -2.34 10.82 0.54
N MET A 40 -3.30 10.02 1.01
CA MET A 40 -3.93 10.23 2.31
C MET A 40 -2.98 9.87 3.46
N GLN A 41 -2.16 8.84 3.32
CA GLN A 41 -1.18 8.46 4.32
C GLN A 41 -0.20 9.62 4.59
N TYR A 42 0.42 10.16 3.56
CA TYR A 42 1.37 11.27 3.68
C TYR A 42 0.71 12.54 4.19
N PHE A 43 -0.51 12.82 3.75
CA PHE A 43 -1.27 13.96 4.25
C PHE A 43 -1.51 13.88 5.77
N PHE A 44 -2.00 12.75 6.27
CA PHE A 44 -2.26 12.58 7.70
C PHE A 44 -0.99 12.45 8.52
N GLN A 45 0.07 11.83 7.99
CA GLN A 45 1.39 11.85 8.62
C GLN A 45 1.94 13.27 8.73
N ALA A 46 1.77 14.12 7.70
CA ALA A 46 2.16 15.53 7.75
C ALA A 46 1.43 16.29 8.86
N CYS A 47 0.13 16.03 9.04
CA CYS A 47 -0.65 16.60 10.14
C CYS A 47 -0.14 16.13 11.52
N GLY A 48 0.40 14.91 11.60
CA GLY A 48 0.97 14.31 12.81
C GLY A 48 2.44 14.69 13.08
N ALA A 49 3.18 15.19 12.10
CA ALA A 49 4.61 15.50 12.18
C ALA A 49 4.86 16.83 12.96
N ARG A 50 4.56 16.81 14.26
CA ARG A 50 4.65 17.98 15.13
C ARG A 50 6.09 18.30 15.49
N GLY A 51 6.41 19.61 15.55
CA GLY A 51 7.72 20.09 16.01
C GLY A 51 8.85 19.97 14.97
N ASN A 52 8.58 19.42 13.80
CA ASN A 52 9.56 19.31 12.73
C ASN A 52 8.97 19.73 11.37
N PRO A 53 9.08 21.03 11.00
CA PRO A 53 8.50 21.52 9.75
C PRO A 53 9.13 20.88 8.51
N LYS A 54 10.39 20.46 8.56
CA LYS A 54 11.08 19.85 7.42
C LYS A 54 10.39 18.55 6.98
N PHE A 55 10.12 17.63 7.90
CA PHE A 55 9.45 16.36 7.59
C PHE A 55 7.96 16.56 7.28
N ARG A 56 7.30 17.50 7.97
CA ARG A 56 5.92 17.89 7.64
C ARG A 56 5.83 18.38 6.19
N ASP A 57 6.73 19.25 5.78
CA ASP A 57 6.70 19.86 4.44
C ASP A 57 7.06 18.83 3.37
N LEU A 58 8.00 17.93 3.63
CA LEU A 58 8.30 16.80 2.77
C LEU A 58 7.07 15.93 2.53
N LEU A 59 6.42 15.49 3.60
CA LEU A 59 5.21 14.67 3.55
C LEU A 59 4.07 15.37 2.81
N MET A 60 3.86 16.66 3.09
CA MET A 60 2.78 17.43 2.44
C MET A 60 3.02 17.64 0.95
N ASN A 61 4.27 17.89 0.53
CA ASN A 61 4.62 18.02 -0.88
C ASN A 61 4.43 16.70 -1.63
N THR A 62 4.84 15.58 -1.02
CA THR A 62 4.64 14.26 -1.64
C THR A 62 3.15 13.92 -1.71
N ALA A 63 2.37 14.19 -0.65
CA ALA A 63 0.92 13.99 -0.70
C ALA A 63 0.24 14.77 -1.85
N ALA A 64 0.70 15.99 -2.12
CA ALA A 64 0.21 16.79 -3.24
C ALA A 64 0.62 16.18 -4.60
N GLU A 65 1.80 15.62 -4.71
CA GLU A 65 2.25 14.91 -5.90
C GLU A 65 1.37 13.67 -6.19
N GLU A 66 1.05 12.87 -5.17
CA GLU A 66 0.20 11.68 -5.30
C GLU A 66 -1.22 12.01 -5.77
N LEU A 67 -1.77 13.19 -5.40
CA LEU A 67 -3.03 13.64 -5.98
C LEU A 67 -2.94 13.83 -7.50
N GLY A 68 -1.79 14.28 -8.00
CA GLY A 68 -1.53 14.36 -9.44
C GLY A 68 -1.39 12.99 -10.10
N HIS A 69 -0.84 11.99 -9.42
CA HIS A 69 -0.81 10.61 -9.91
C HIS A 69 -2.22 10.02 -10.01
N ILE A 70 -3.09 10.29 -9.02
CA ILE A 70 -4.51 9.92 -9.09
C ILE A 70 -5.17 10.55 -10.31
N GLU A 71 -4.92 11.83 -10.58
CA GLU A 71 -5.48 12.55 -11.74
C GLU A 71 -5.02 11.91 -13.06
N MET A 72 -3.74 11.57 -13.18
CA MET A 72 -3.19 10.88 -14.36
C MET A 72 -3.83 9.50 -14.56
N LEU A 73 -3.91 8.69 -13.53
CA LEU A 73 -4.55 7.37 -13.60
C LEU A 73 -6.05 7.46 -13.91
N ALA A 74 -6.74 8.42 -13.31
CA ALA A 74 -8.15 8.66 -13.58
C ALA A 74 -8.39 9.08 -15.05
N THR A 75 -7.51 9.89 -15.61
CA THR A 75 -7.50 10.25 -17.02
C THR A 75 -7.26 9.03 -17.91
N ALA A 76 -6.28 8.18 -17.54
CA ALA A 76 -5.99 6.95 -18.27
C ALA A 76 -7.17 5.96 -18.25
N VAL A 77 -7.88 5.84 -17.11
CA VAL A 77 -9.10 5.04 -17.02
C VAL A 77 -10.17 5.58 -17.97
N ALA A 78 -10.43 6.89 -17.95
CA ALA A 78 -11.44 7.50 -18.82
C ALA A 78 -11.12 7.29 -20.31
N LEU A 79 -9.86 7.48 -20.71
CA LEU A 79 -9.42 7.27 -22.09
C LEU A 79 -9.54 5.79 -22.53
N ASN A 80 -9.25 4.84 -21.65
CA ASN A 80 -9.42 3.41 -21.93
C ASN A 80 -10.89 2.97 -21.98
N LEU A 81 -11.81 3.74 -21.38
CA LEU A 81 -13.25 3.52 -21.44
C LEU A 81 -13.92 4.29 -22.59
N GLU A 82 -13.19 5.15 -23.30
CA GLU A 82 -13.72 5.95 -24.39
C GLU A 82 -14.28 5.05 -25.49
N GLY A 83 -15.52 5.36 -25.91
CA GLY A 83 -16.21 4.54 -26.90
C GLY A 83 -16.83 3.24 -26.39
N ALA A 84 -16.75 2.96 -25.07
CA ALA A 84 -17.57 1.91 -24.49
C ALA A 84 -19.05 2.26 -24.60
N PRO A 85 -19.95 1.29 -24.93
CA PRO A 85 -21.37 1.58 -25.17
C PRO A 85 -22.06 2.08 -23.91
N LEU A 86 -22.79 3.20 -24.03
CA LEU A 86 -23.53 3.84 -22.94
C LEU A 86 -24.98 3.35 -22.82
N THR A 87 -25.54 2.79 -23.88
CA THR A 87 -26.93 2.37 -23.95
C THR A 87 -27.09 1.04 -24.67
N LEU A 88 -28.15 0.30 -24.29
CA LEU A 88 -28.55 -0.95 -24.97
C LEU A 88 -28.89 -0.73 -26.46
N GLN A 89 -29.25 0.51 -26.88
CA GLN A 89 -29.54 0.83 -28.27
C GLN A 89 -28.28 0.89 -29.14
N GLU A 90 -27.14 1.22 -28.54
CA GLU A 90 -25.86 1.17 -29.26
C GLU A 90 -25.45 -0.29 -29.52
N GLU A 91 -26.04 -1.23 -28.78
CA GLU A 91 -25.84 -2.66 -28.93
C GLU A 91 -26.61 -3.27 -30.10
N GLY A 92 -27.77 -2.73 -30.45
CA GLY A 92 -28.55 -3.23 -31.58
C GLY A 92 -27.70 -3.37 -32.84
N ALA A 93 -26.51 -2.86 -32.79
CA ALA A 93 -25.51 -2.97 -33.84
C ALA A 93 -24.50 -4.12 -33.66
N ARG A 94 -24.44 -4.86 -32.56
CA ARG A 94 -23.58 -6.08 -32.39
C ARG A 94 -23.02 -6.32 -30.99
N ASP A 95 -23.85 -6.51 -29.98
CA ASP A 95 -23.40 -7.06 -28.68
C ASP A 95 -22.14 -6.38 -28.06
N LYS A 96 -21.88 -5.11 -28.42
CA LYS A 96 -20.68 -4.39 -27.91
C LYS A 96 -20.67 -4.23 -26.40
N MET A 97 -21.85 -4.17 -25.77
CA MET A 97 -21.95 -4.17 -24.31
C MET A 97 -21.51 -5.53 -23.74
N VAL A 98 -21.98 -6.61 -24.32
CA VAL A 98 -21.57 -7.97 -23.92
C VAL A 98 -20.06 -8.10 -24.12
N GLU A 99 -19.54 -7.66 -25.26
CA GLU A 99 -18.10 -7.63 -25.53
C GLU A 99 -17.35 -6.79 -24.49
N ALA A 100 -17.81 -5.58 -24.19
CA ALA A 100 -17.17 -4.70 -23.21
C ALA A 100 -17.22 -5.28 -21.79
N VAL A 101 -18.35 -5.85 -21.35
CA VAL A 101 -18.47 -6.50 -20.04
C VAL A 101 -17.62 -7.78 -19.98
N MET A 102 -17.64 -8.59 -21.02
CA MET A 102 -16.78 -9.77 -21.13
C MET A 102 -15.29 -9.38 -21.24
N GLY A 103 -15.00 -8.23 -21.82
CA GLY A 103 -13.68 -7.60 -21.82
C GLY A 103 -13.26 -6.94 -20.52
N GLY A 104 -14.12 -6.98 -19.48
CA GLY A 104 -13.78 -6.54 -18.13
C GLY A 104 -14.36 -5.19 -17.69
N LEU A 105 -15.24 -4.54 -18.46
CA LEU A 105 -15.92 -3.31 -18.02
C LEU A 105 -16.71 -3.59 -16.73
N ASN A 106 -16.41 -2.80 -15.68
CA ASN A 106 -17.26 -2.79 -14.50
C ASN A 106 -18.49 -1.91 -14.75
N LEU A 107 -19.68 -2.47 -14.56
CA LEU A 107 -20.94 -1.75 -14.75
C LEU A 107 -21.06 -0.47 -13.91
N LYS A 108 -20.41 -0.39 -12.76
CA LYS A 108 -20.34 0.85 -11.96
C LYS A 108 -19.69 2.00 -12.75
N ASN A 109 -18.66 1.73 -13.56
CA ASN A 109 -18.03 2.75 -14.38
C ASN A 109 -19.01 3.34 -15.40
N LEU A 110 -19.95 2.54 -15.89
CA LEU A 110 -21.00 3.02 -16.77
C LEU A 110 -22.11 3.72 -15.99
N LEU A 111 -22.74 3.02 -15.03
CA LEU A 111 -23.99 3.46 -14.41
C LEU A 111 -23.81 4.57 -13.38
N SER A 112 -22.68 4.59 -12.68
CA SER A 112 -22.43 5.52 -11.57
C SER A 112 -21.48 6.65 -11.90
N SER A 113 -20.50 6.42 -12.77
CA SER A 113 -19.45 7.41 -13.07
C SER A 113 -19.40 7.87 -14.52
N GLY A 114 -20.27 7.37 -15.40
CA GLY A 114 -20.32 7.79 -16.80
C GLY A 114 -19.00 7.56 -17.53
N LEU A 115 -18.40 6.40 -17.37
CA LEU A 115 -17.11 5.98 -17.94
C LEU A 115 -15.89 6.74 -17.35
N SER A 116 -16.01 7.21 -16.12
CA SER A 116 -14.91 7.80 -15.37
C SER A 116 -14.32 6.83 -14.34
N ALA A 117 -13.13 7.16 -13.85
CA ALA A 117 -12.55 6.50 -12.69
C ALA A 117 -13.37 6.75 -11.41
N MET A 118 -13.26 5.83 -10.48
CA MET A 118 -13.85 5.89 -9.15
C MET A 118 -12.79 5.62 -8.08
N PRO A 119 -13.02 6.03 -6.81
CA PRO A 119 -12.12 5.70 -5.70
C PRO A 119 -12.33 4.23 -5.24
N VAL A 120 -12.11 3.30 -6.15
CA VAL A 120 -12.32 1.85 -5.96
C VAL A 120 -11.13 1.07 -6.51
N ASP A 121 -11.00 -0.19 -6.08
CA ASP A 121 -10.07 -1.15 -6.67
C ASP A 121 -10.58 -1.75 -8.00
N SER A 122 -9.84 -2.71 -8.55
CA SER A 122 -10.19 -3.41 -9.79
C SER A 122 -11.48 -4.24 -9.72
N ASP A 123 -11.94 -4.59 -8.53
CA ASP A 123 -13.19 -5.31 -8.32
C ASP A 123 -14.36 -4.39 -7.95
N GLY A 124 -14.12 -3.07 -7.92
CA GLY A 124 -15.10 -2.06 -7.59
C GLY A 124 -15.38 -1.92 -6.09
N VAL A 125 -14.48 -2.44 -5.25
CA VAL A 125 -14.55 -2.24 -3.80
C VAL A 125 -14.05 -0.84 -3.47
N PRO A 126 -14.81 -0.02 -2.72
CA PRO A 126 -14.38 1.31 -2.34
C PRO A 126 -13.09 1.29 -1.54
N PHE A 127 -12.23 2.31 -1.75
CA PHE A 127 -11.04 2.51 -0.93
C PHE A 127 -11.41 2.62 0.55
N ASP A 128 -10.70 1.89 1.39
CA ASP A 128 -10.91 1.89 2.85
C ASP A 128 -9.80 2.72 3.52
N MET A 129 -10.21 3.78 4.21
CA MET A 129 -9.31 4.68 4.97
C MET A 129 -8.56 3.95 6.09
N SER A 130 -8.97 2.75 6.51
CA SER A 130 -8.24 1.93 7.49
C SER A 130 -6.88 1.43 6.99
N HIS A 131 -6.63 1.49 5.67
CA HIS A 131 -5.33 1.17 5.08
C HIS A 131 -4.26 2.24 5.33
N ILE A 132 -4.64 3.41 5.83
CA ILE A 132 -3.73 4.52 6.12
C ILE A 132 -2.98 4.26 7.42
N TYR A 133 -1.66 4.40 7.39
CA TYR A 133 -0.80 4.37 8.55
C TYR A 133 -0.24 5.76 8.83
N ALA A 134 -0.59 6.32 9.97
CA ALA A 134 -0.09 7.62 10.45
C ALA A 134 0.04 7.56 11.97
N SER A 135 1.24 7.32 12.46
CA SER A 135 1.51 7.00 13.86
C SER A 135 1.85 8.24 14.71
N GLY A 136 2.26 9.34 14.08
CA GLY A 136 2.86 10.47 14.75
C GLY A 136 4.31 10.23 15.20
N ASN A 137 4.87 9.05 14.93
CA ASN A 137 6.30 8.76 15.07
C ASN A 137 6.93 8.82 13.68
N ILE A 138 7.77 9.82 13.44
CA ILE A 138 8.31 10.11 12.11
C ILE A 138 9.11 8.93 11.57
N ALA A 139 9.91 8.24 12.38
CA ALA A 139 10.68 7.08 11.92
C ALA A 139 9.79 5.90 11.51
N ALA A 140 8.72 5.63 12.28
CA ALA A 140 7.73 4.61 11.94
C ALA A 140 6.98 4.97 10.65
N ASP A 141 6.61 6.23 10.49
CA ASP A 141 5.92 6.73 9.32
C ASP A 141 6.81 6.63 8.06
N MET A 142 8.10 7.02 8.13
CA MET A 142 9.06 6.85 7.02
C MET A 142 9.24 5.38 6.64
N THR A 143 9.32 4.48 7.61
CA THR A 143 9.44 3.03 7.37
C THR A 143 8.19 2.47 6.68
N ALA A 144 7.00 2.87 7.12
CA ALA A 144 5.74 2.49 6.48
C ALA A 144 5.64 3.02 5.05
N ASN A 145 6.18 4.23 4.79
CA ASN A 145 6.19 4.83 3.46
C ASN A 145 7.10 4.09 2.50
N ILE A 146 8.30 3.66 2.92
CA ILE A 146 9.18 2.80 2.11
C ILE A 146 8.45 1.53 1.68
N ALA A 147 7.73 0.89 2.60
CA ALA A 147 6.96 -0.32 2.30
C ALA A 147 5.78 -0.03 1.34
N ALA A 148 5.07 1.09 1.53
CA ALA A 148 3.95 1.49 0.68
C ALA A 148 4.42 1.71 -0.76
N GLU A 149 5.48 2.49 -0.97
CA GLU A 149 6.06 2.73 -2.30
C GLU A 149 6.58 1.45 -2.96
N SER A 150 7.13 0.53 -2.16
CA SER A 150 7.60 -0.75 -2.70
C SER A 150 6.45 -1.60 -3.23
N THR A 151 5.30 -1.59 -2.57
CA THR A 151 4.10 -2.32 -3.03
C THR A 151 3.44 -1.61 -4.22
N GLY A 152 3.34 -0.27 -4.22
CA GLY A 152 2.85 0.55 -5.33
C GLY A 152 3.67 0.32 -6.59
N ARG A 153 5.00 0.43 -6.48
CA ARG A 153 5.91 0.18 -7.60
C ARG A 153 5.77 -1.25 -8.16
N THR A 154 5.59 -2.23 -7.31
CA THR A 154 5.36 -3.61 -7.75
C THR A 154 4.07 -3.73 -8.56
N LEU A 155 3.00 -3.06 -8.13
CA LEU A 155 1.73 -2.99 -8.87
C LEU A 155 1.91 -2.27 -10.21
N ALA A 156 2.56 -1.10 -10.23
CA ALA A 156 2.80 -0.32 -11.45
C ALA A 156 3.60 -1.11 -12.50
N VAL A 157 4.62 -1.88 -12.08
CA VAL A 157 5.38 -2.78 -12.96
C VAL A 157 4.51 -3.91 -13.53
N ARG A 158 3.58 -4.45 -12.73
CA ARG A 158 2.63 -5.47 -13.23
C ARG A 158 1.69 -4.87 -14.28
N LEU A 159 1.15 -3.68 -14.03
CA LEU A 159 0.32 -2.96 -15.00
C LEU A 159 1.08 -2.65 -16.30
N TYR A 160 2.34 -2.21 -16.18
CA TYR A 160 3.21 -1.97 -17.33
C TYR A 160 3.38 -3.22 -18.21
N ASN A 161 3.48 -4.39 -17.59
CA ASN A 161 3.64 -5.66 -18.31
C ASN A 161 2.31 -6.23 -18.84
N MET A 162 1.16 -5.70 -18.41
CA MET A 162 -0.17 -6.15 -18.87
C MET A 162 -0.64 -5.51 -20.18
N THR A 163 0.00 -4.45 -20.63
CA THR A 163 -0.42 -3.72 -21.83
C THR A 163 0.70 -3.62 -22.85
N ASP A 164 0.33 -3.55 -24.12
CA ASP A 164 1.22 -3.20 -25.23
C ASP A 164 0.98 -1.77 -25.75
N ASP A 165 0.00 -1.05 -25.18
CA ASP A 165 -0.29 0.34 -25.52
C ASP A 165 0.91 1.23 -25.15
N THR A 166 1.46 1.92 -26.16
CA THR A 166 2.69 2.70 -25.98
C THR A 166 2.50 3.91 -25.07
N GLY A 167 1.32 4.52 -25.11
CA GLY A 167 0.97 5.65 -24.25
C GLY A 167 0.81 5.25 -22.80
N MET A 168 0.19 4.09 -22.55
CA MET A 168 0.06 3.55 -21.20
C MET A 168 1.41 3.14 -20.64
N LYS A 169 2.26 2.49 -21.42
CA LYS A 169 3.64 2.17 -20.99
C LYS A 169 4.46 3.41 -20.67
N ASP A 170 4.32 4.47 -21.45
CA ASP A 170 5.01 5.74 -21.22
C ASP A 170 4.59 6.36 -19.86
N MET A 171 3.29 6.51 -19.62
CA MET A 171 2.75 7.01 -18.35
C MET A 171 3.16 6.13 -17.16
N LEU A 172 3.02 4.81 -17.26
CA LEU A 172 3.39 3.89 -16.18
C LEU A 172 4.89 3.89 -15.90
N SER A 173 5.74 4.07 -16.92
CA SER A 173 7.18 4.21 -16.72
C SER A 173 7.53 5.46 -15.94
N TYR A 174 6.78 6.55 -16.12
CA TYR A 174 6.90 7.77 -15.33
C TYR A 174 6.53 7.49 -13.86
N LEU A 175 5.36 6.89 -13.59
CA LEU A 175 4.93 6.55 -12.21
C LEU A 175 5.96 5.64 -11.53
N ILE A 176 6.43 4.59 -12.19
CA ILE A 176 7.50 3.69 -11.68
C ILE A 176 8.76 4.47 -11.32
N ALA A 177 9.11 5.51 -12.10
CA ALA A 177 10.25 6.36 -11.80
C ALA A 177 9.99 7.26 -10.58
N ARG A 178 8.76 7.75 -10.41
CA ARG A 178 8.38 8.52 -9.20
C ARG A 178 8.42 7.66 -7.95
N ASP A 179 7.88 6.44 -7.98
CA ASP A 179 7.99 5.48 -6.89
C ASP A 179 9.45 5.20 -6.50
N THR A 180 10.35 5.17 -7.49
CA THR A 180 11.79 5.05 -7.22
C THR A 180 12.32 6.25 -6.44
N MET A 181 11.90 7.46 -6.80
CA MET A 181 12.28 8.67 -6.05
C MET A 181 11.68 8.66 -4.64
N HIS A 182 10.41 8.33 -4.53
CA HIS A 182 9.72 8.30 -3.24
C HIS A 182 10.35 7.29 -2.28
N GLN A 183 10.67 6.08 -2.72
CA GLN A 183 11.43 5.13 -1.89
C GLN A 183 12.74 5.73 -1.39
N ASN A 184 13.51 6.38 -2.27
CA ASN A 184 14.80 6.96 -1.92
C ASN A 184 14.64 8.16 -0.97
N GLN A 185 13.64 9.02 -1.15
CA GLN A 185 13.43 10.16 -0.24
C GLN A 185 13.03 9.71 1.16
N TRP A 186 12.22 8.65 1.29
CA TRP A 186 11.86 8.11 2.60
C TRP A 186 13.04 7.42 3.29
N MET A 187 13.90 6.70 2.53
CA MET A 187 15.16 6.16 3.06
C MET A 187 16.11 7.27 3.51
N ALA A 188 16.25 8.33 2.72
CA ALA A 188 17.09 9.48 3.09
C ALA A 188 16.54 10.21 4.33
N ALA A 189 15.22 10.37 4.44
CA ALA A 189 14.60 10.94 5.64
C ALA A 189 14.85 10.07 6.88
N LEU A 190 14.80 8.74 6.74
CA LEU A 190 15.12 7.82 7.82
C LEU A 190 16.62 7.89 8.19
N GLU A 191 17.51 8.06 7.21
CA GLU A 191 18.94 8.25 7.44
C GLU A 191 19.20 9.52 8.26
N GLU A 192 18.52 10.62 7.96
CA GLU A 192 18.62 11.86 8.77
C GLU A 192 18.11 11.70 10.20
N LEU A 193 17.22 10.74 10.47
CA LEU A 193 16.76 10.38 11.82
C LEU A 193 17.73 9.47 12.57
N GLY A 194 18.91 9.23 12.00
CA GLY A 194 19.96 8.38 12.58
C GLY A 194 20.09 7.01 11.91
N GLY A 195 19.36 6.79 10.82
CA GLY A 195 19.39 5.53 10.08
C GLY A 195 18.90 4.35 10.89
N VAL A 196 19.23 3.14 10.43
CA VAL A 196 18.84 1.91 11.12
C VAL A 196 19.41 1.86 12.54
N GLN A 197 20.66 2.29 12.75
CA GLN A 197 21.29 2.24 14.07
C GLN A 197 20.73 3.24 15.08
N GLY A 198 20.27 4.41 14.61
CA GLY A 198 19.73 5.46 15.48
C GLY A 198 18.22 5.36 15.69
N ALA A 199 17.46 4.97 14.65
CA ALA A 199 16.00 4.94 14.72
C ALA A 199 15.43 3.61 15.25
N PHE A 200 16.10 2.46 14.97
CA PHE A 200 15.60 1.14 15.36
C PHE A 200 16.16 0.68 16.71
N PRO A 201 15.40 -0.15 17.45
CA PRO A 201 14.01 -0.54 17.20
C PRO A 201 13.07 0.66 17.34
N ILE A 202 11.97 0.64 16.60
CA ILE A 202 10.97 1.70 16.62
C ILE A 202 9.77 1.26 17.48
N PRO A 203 9.35 2.10 18.45
CA PRO A 203 9.90 3.41 18.82
C PRO A 203 11.19 3.28 19.66
N ASN A 204 12.19 4.07 19.34
CA ASN A 204 13.44 4.07 20.11
C ASN A 204 13.34 4.78 21.47
N SER A 205 12.15 5.27 21.83
CA SER A 205 11.84 5.86 23.13
C SER A 205 11.59 4.82 24.23
N PHE A 206 11.36 3.55 23.87
CA PHE A 206 11.28 2.47 24.85
C PHE A 206 12.68 1.97 25.19
N PRO A 207 13.06 1.91 26.48
CA PRO A 207 14.39 1.45 26.88
C PRO A 207 14.57 -0.03 26.59
N GLN A 208 15.51 -0.40 25.72
CA GLN A 208 15.78 -1.81 25.40
C GLN A 208 16.20 -2.65 26.62
N ALA A 209 16.73 -2.02 27.67
CA ALA A 209 17.05 -2.72 28.93
C ALA A 209 15.80 -3.25 29.68
N GLU A 210 14.61 -2.75 29.33
CA GLU A 210 13.33 -3.23 29.88
C GLU A 210 12.68 -4.32 28.99
N GLU A 211 13.27 -4.62 27.84
CA GLU A 211 12.83 -5.73 26.99
C GLU A 211 13.32 -7.07 27.59
N GLN A 212 12.64 -8.16 27.23
CA GLN A 212 13.11 -9.52 27.46
C GLN A 212 14.28 -9.80 26.49
N SER A 213 15.49 -9.33 26.85
CA SER A 213 16.62 -9.20 25.92
C SER A 213 17.08 -10.51 25.29
N GLU A 214 16.80 -11.66 25.96
CA GLU A 214 17.04 -13.00 25.41
C GLU A 214 16.19 -13.34 24.21
N PHE A 215 15.07 -12.59 23.97
CA PHE A 215 14.17 -12.78 22.82
C PHE A 215 14.32 -11.72 21.76
N SER A 216 14.83 -10.52 22.08
CA SER A 216 14.86 -9.37 21.16
C SER A 216 15.55 -9.66 19.82
N TYR A 217 16.53 -10.58 19.83
CA TYR A 217 17.31 -10.96 18.65
C TYR A 217 17.34 -12.47 18.41
N ALA A 218 16.45 -13.22 19.05
CA ALA A 218 16.36 -14.65 18.92
C ALA A 218 15.35 -15.04 17.84
N PHE A 219 15.83 -15.70 16.78
CA PHE A 219 14.96 -16.32 15.79
C PHE A 219 14.39 -17.62 16.34
N LEU A 220 13.11 -17.64 16.65
CA LEU A 220 12.43 -18.76 17.27
C LEU A 220 11.96 -19.76 16.22
N GLY A 221 12.38 -21.03 16.33
CA GLY A 221 11.93 -22.13 15.50
C GLY A 221 10.68 -22.79 16.08
N PHE A 222 9.66 -22.97 15.24
CA PHE A 222 8.37 -23.59 15.60
C PHE A 222 8.19 -24.98 14.99
N GLN A 223 9.29 -25.63 14.59
CA GLN A 223 9.26 -26.99 14.08
C GLN A 223 8.95 -27.99 15.19
N ALA A 224 7.95 -28.84 14.97
CA ALA A 224 7.50 -29.82 15.96
C ALA A 224 8.57 -30.88 16.31
N ASP A 225 9.52 -31.11 15.42
CA ASP A 225 10.64 -32.03 15.59
C ASP A 225 11.85 -31.41 16.29
N GLY A 226 11.76 -30.14 16.69
CA GLY A 226 12.85 -29.39 17.31
C GLY A 226 14.02 -29.08 16.39
N SER A 227 13.85 -29.23 15.07
CA SER A 227 14.90 -28.87 14.11
C SER A 227 15.20 -27.37 14.17
N ALA A 228 16.44 -27.00 13.84
CA ALA A 228 16.82 -25.60 13.75
C ALA A 228 16.07 -24.90 12.60
N PRO A 229 15.69 -23.62 12.80
CA PRO A 229 15.14 -22.81 11.72
C PRO A 229 16.12 -22.68 10.55
N VAL A 230 15.60 -22.30 9.38
CA VAL A 230 16.41 -22.09 8.19
C VAL A 230 17.48 -21.04 8.43
N ASP A 231 18.73 -21.36 8.10
CA ASP A 231 19.86 -20.45 8.21
C ASP A 231 19.71 -19.21 7.33
N GLY A 232 20.05 -18.06 7.89
CA GLY A 232 20.05 -16.79 7.16
C GLY A 232 20.70 -15.67 7.96
N ARG A 233 20.84 -14.51 7.37
CA ARG A 233 21.41 -13.31 8.01
C ARG A 233 20.64 -12.90 9.28
N TRP A 234 19.39 -13.32 9.41
CA TRP A 234 18.48 -13.05 10.53
C TRP A 234 18.60 -14.05 11.69
N SER A 235 19.38 -15.11 11.53
CA SER A 235 19.49 -16.19 12.52
C SER A 235 20.85 -16.27 13.21
N GLN A 236 21.84 -15.49 12.75
CA GLN A 236 23.19 -15.47 13.29
C GLN A 236 23.96 -14.18 13.01
N GLY A 237 24.96 -13.86 13.84
CA GLY A 237 25.82 -12.69 13.71
C GLY A 237 25.22 -11.41 14.27
N PRO A 238 25.88 -10.26 14.13
CA PRO A 238 25.42 -8.98 14.66
C PRO A 238 24.05 -8.58 14.14
N SER A 239 23.16 -8.03 14.98
CA SER A 239 21.88 -7.45 14.53
C SER A 239 22.10 -6.30 13.55
N VAL A 240 21.12 -6.02 12.70
CA VAL A 240 21.23 -4.96 11.68
C VAL A 240 21.30 -3.57 12.31
N ASP A 241 20.61 -3.37 13.42
CA ASP A 241 20.64 -2.13 14.20
C ASP A 241 21.91 -1.97 15.06
N GLY A 242 22.78 -2.99 15.10
CA GLY A 242 24.03 -2.98 15.84
C GLY A 242 23.90 -3.12 17.37
N LYS A 243 22.70 -3.41 17.87
CA LYS A 243 22.40 -3.42 19.32
C LYS A 243 22.35 -4.80 19.94
N GLY A 244 22.48 -5.86 19.15
CA GLY A 244 22.43 -7.24 19.63
C GLY A 244 23.12 -8.23 18.71
N GLN A 245 22.92 -9.51 19.02
CA GLN A 245 23.40 -10.64 18.24
C GLN A 245 22.22 -11.53 17.86
N PHE A 246 22.06 -11.80 16.58
CA PHE A 246 21.10 -12.79 16.14
C PHE A 246 21.51 -14.18 16.63
N THR A 247 20.55 -14.88 17.19
CA THR A 247 20.66 -16.29 17.60
C THR A 247 19.47 -17.06 17.06
N SER A 248 19.60 -18.37 17.02
CA SER A 248 18.50 -19.26 16.63
C SER A 248 18.28 -20.29 17.73
N GLN A 249 17.04 -20.49 18.11
CA GLN A 249 16.68 -21.46 19.14
C GLN A 249 15.32 -22.10 18.87
N PRO A 250 15.12 -23.38 19.25
CA PRO A 250 13.80 -23.98 19.17
C PRO A 250 12.85 -23.32 20.17
N THR A 251 11.60 -23.18 19.78
CA THR A 251 10.55 -22.64 20.66
C THR A 251 10.06 -23.75 21.58
N THR A 252 10.03 -23.46 22.89
CA THR A 252 9.44 -24.31 23.92
C THR A 252 8.28 -23.60 24.60
N ALA A 253 7.27 -24.37 25.02
CA ALA A 253 6.16 -23.81 25.79
C ALA A 253 6.67 -23.29 27.14
N MET A 254 6.46 -22.02 27.45
CA MET A 254 6.99 -21.35 28.64
C MET A 254 5.98 -21.23 29.78
N GLY A 255 4.73 -21.59 29.56
CA GLY A 255 3.72 -21.50 30.60
C GLY A 255 2.46 -22.29 30.29
N PRO A 256 1.67 -22.62 31.30
CA PRO A 256 0.39 -23.28 31.12
C PRO A 256 -0.61 -22.34 30.46
N ARG A 257 -1.55 -22.92 29.71
CA ARG A 257 -2.71 -22.16 29.25
C ARG A 257 -3.53 -21.74 30.47
N PRO A 258 -3.89 -20.45 30.60
CA PRO A 258 -4.77 -20.03 31.71
C PRO A 258 -6.12 -20.75 31.64
N ASP A 259 -6.64 -21.13 32.79
CA ASP A 259 -8.01 -21.57 32.91
C ASP A 259 -8.92 -20.33 32.85
N LEU A 260 -9.67 -20.19 31.74
CA LEU A 260 -10.63 -19.12 31.56
C LEU A 260 -11.95 -19.61 32.12
N GLY A 261 -12.39 -19.05 33.23
CA GLY A 261 -13.72 -19.31 33.79
C GLY A 261 -14.84 -19.07 32.77
N ALA A 262 -16.02 -19.58 33.09
CA ALA A 262 -17.19 -19.42 32.23
C ALA A 262 -17.46 -17.94 31.89
N ALA A 263 -17.89 -17.66 30.67
CA ALA A 263 -18.28 -16.33 30.25
C ALA A 263 -19.42 -15.78 31.15
N ARG A 264 -19.41 -14.46 31.36
CA ARG A 264 -20.47 -13.84 32.18
C ARG A 264 -21.86 -14.13 31.56
N PRO A 265 -22.88 -14.36 32.39
CA PRO A 265 -24.25 -14.53 31.90
C PRO A 265 -24.66 -13.38 30.98
N GLY A 266 -25.25 -13.69 29.83
CA GLY A 266 -25.64 -12.71 28.82
C GLY A 266 -24.63 -12.41 27.73
N SER A 267 -23.40 -12.96 27.79
CA SER A 267 -22.40 -12.81 26.72
C SER A 267 -22.66 -13.69 25.48
N GLY A 268 -23.68 -14.57 25.52
CA GLY A 268 -23.97 -15.55 24.45
C GLY A 268 -22.93 -16.66 24.30
N ALA A 269 -21.90 -16.69 25.17
CA ALA A 269 -20.81 -17.67 25.11
C ALA A 269 -21.00 -18.87 26.08
N GLN A 270 -22.20 -19.03 26.68
CA GLN A 270 -22.51 -20.22 27.46
C GLN A 270 -22.78 -21.39 26.51
N VAL A 271 -21.82 -22.31 26.44
CA VAL A 271 -22.09 -23.65 25.95
C VAL A 271 -22.78 -24.38 27.14
N GLU A 272 -24.03 -24.79 26.98
CA GLU A 272 -24.65 -25.70 27.93
C GLU A 272 -23.80 -26.97 28.00
N GLN A 273 -23.30 -27.28 29.18
CA GLN A 273 -22.66 -28.55 29.43
C GLN A 273 -23.78 -29.61 29.33
N MET A 274 -23.82 -30.36 28.22
CA MET A 274 -24.57 -31.59 28.08
C MET A 274 -23.88 -32.70 28.89
#